data_02eb7f88fc5799b0658f786a617e4633
#
_entry.id   02eb7f88fc5799b0658f786a617e4633
#
_cell.length_a   1.000
_cell.length_b   1.000
_cell.length_c   1.000
_cell.angle_alpha   90.00
_cell.angle_beta   90.00
_cell.angle_gamma   90.00
#
_symmetry.space_group_name_H-M   'P 1'
#
loop_
_entity.id
_entity.type
_entity.pdbx_description
1 polymer ?
#
loop_
_entity_poly.entity_id
_entity_poly.type
_entity_poly.pdbx_seq_one_letter_code
_entity_poly.pdbx_strand_id
1 'polypeptide(L)' 'MKAADIRQKSDDELGDMLIDLRKEAFNLRFQKASGQLENTARMREVRRDIARIKTTLHGRQTVS' A
#
# COMPACT_ATOMS: atom_id res chain seq x y z
N MET A 1 6.96 4.97 -2.46
CA MET A 1 6.55 5.94 -1.42
C MET A 1 7.57 5.95 -0.31
N LYS A 2 8.04 7.14 0.08
CA LYS A 2 9.06 7.26 1.12
C LYS A 2 8.42 7.25 2.50
N ALA A 3 9.16 6.74 3.50
CA ALA A 3 8.66 6.69 4.88
C ALA A 3 8.30 8.08 5.42
N ALA A 4 9.07 9.11 5.05
CA ALA A 4 8.80 10.48 5.47
C ALA A 4 7.46 10.98 4.95
N ASP A 5 7.12 10.64 3.70
CA ASP A 5 5.84 11.04 3.11
C ASP A 5 4.66 10.41 3.86
N ILE A 6 4.81 9.14 4.22
CA ILE A 6 3.77 8.42 4.97
C ILE A 6 3.57 9.06 6.35
N ARG A 7 4.66 9.43 7.02
CA ARG A 7 4.58 10.02 8.37
C ARG A 7 3.93 11.40 8.39
N GLN A 8 3.95 12.10 7.26
CA GLN A 8 3.32 13.41 7.16
C GLN A 8 1.81 13.35 6.93
N LYS A 9 1.28 12.18 6.62
CA LYS A 9 -0.14 11.99 6.32
C LYS A 9 -0.94 11.75 7.60
N SER A 10 -2.21 12.19 7.60
CA SER A 10 -3.13 11.90 8.69
C SER A 10 -3.57 10.43 8.63
N ASP A 11 -4.15 9.95 9.74
CA ASP A 11 -4.69 8.58 9.78
C ASP A 11 -5.76 8.36 8.73
N ASP A 12 -6.63 9.34 8.52
CA ASP A 12 -7.69 9.24 7.51
C ASP A 12 -7.11 9.16 6.10
N GLU A 13 -6.09 9.99 5.81
CA GLU A 13 -5.41 9.96 4.51
C GLU A 13 -4.73 8.62 4.28
N LEU A 14 -4.05 8.10 5.30
CA LEU A 14 -3.39 6.80 5.20
C LEU A 14 -4.40 5.67 5.00
N GLY A 15 -5.56 5.74 5.66
CA GLY A 15 -6.62 4.78 5.46
C GLY A 15 -7.13 4.77 4.04
N ASP A 16 -7.36 5.95 3.46
CA ASP A 16 -7.82 6.07 2.07
C ASP A 16 -6.76 5.55 1.10
N MET A 17 -5.49 5.87 1.34
CA MET A 17 -4.39 5.37 0.52
C MET A 17 -4.30 3.85 0.59
N LEU A 18 -4.52 3.28 1.77
CA LEU A 18 -4.48 1.83 1.96
C LEU A 18 -5.58 1.14 1.16
N ILE A 19 -6.79 1.71 1.15
CA ILE A 19 -7.90 1.19 0.36
C ILE A 19 -7.54 1.19 -1.13
N ASP A 20 -7.03 2.32 -1.62
CA ASP A 20 -6.65 2.45 -3.04
C ASP A 20 -5.56 1.47 -3.42
N LEU A 21 -4.54 1.33 -2.57
CA LEU A 21 -3.44 0.38 -2.82
C LEU A 21 -3.92 -1.06 -2.81
N ARG A 22 -4.86 -1.41 -1.95
CA ARG A 22 -5.43 -2.76 -1.93
C ARG A 22 -6.22 -3.05 -3.20
N LYS A 23 -6.97 -2.08 -3.70
CA LYS A 23 -7.67 -2.21 -4.97
C LYS A 23 -6.68 -2.40 -6.13
N GLU A 24 -5.61 -1.63 -6.14
CA GLU A 24 -4.58 -1.77 -7.15
C GLU A 24 -3.91 -3.15 -7.06
N ALA A 25 -3.58 -3.59 -5.86
CA ALA A 25 -2.97 -4.91 -5.64
C ALA A 25 -3.87 -6.03 -6.17
N PHE A 26 -5.17 -5.93 -5.91
CA PHE A 26 -6.14 -6.92 -6.41
C PHE A 26 -6.14 -6.95 -7.94
N ASN A 27 -6.21 -5.78 -8.57
CA ASN A 27 -6.22 -5.69 -10.03
C ASN A 27 -4.93 -6.24 -10.63
N LEU A 28 -3.79 -5.93 -10.02
CA LEU A 28 -2.50 -6.43 -10.51
C LEU A 28 -2.41 -7.95 -10.40
N ARG A 29 -2.92 -8.51 -9.31
CA ARG A 29 -2.94 -9.97 -9.13
C ARG A 29 -3.83 -10.63 -10.18
N PHE A 30 -4.97 -10.04 -10.47
CA PHE A 30 -5.86 -10.52 -11.51
C PHE A 30 -5.17 -10.49 -12.87
N GLN A 31 -4.51 -9.37 -13.21
CA GLN A 31 -3.80 -9.23 -14.47
C GLN A 31 -2.68 -10.26 -14.62
N LYS A 32 -1.96 -10.53 -13.51
CA LYS A 32 -0.91 -11.56 -13.52
C LYS A 32 -1.51 -12.94 -13.76
N ALA A 33 -2.60 -13.26 -13.09
CA ALA A 33 -3.26 -14.55 -13.23
C ALA A 33 -3.79 -14.77 -14.63
N SER A 34 -4.25 -13.71 -15.31
CA SER A 34 -4.78 -13.81 -16.68
C SER A 34 -3.68 -13.67 -17.75
N GLY A 35 -2.43 -13.54 -17.36
CA GLY A 35 -1.31 -13.42 -18.29
C GLY A 35 -1.14 -12.05 -18.92
N GLN A 36 -1.83 -11.04 -18.44
CA GLN A 36 -1.78 -9.69 -19.01
C GLN A 36 -0.66 -8.84 -18.42
N LEU A 37 -0.12 -9.23 -17.27
CA LEU A 37 0.91 -8.46 -16.58
C LEU A 37 2.30 -9.04 -16.86
N GLU A 38 3.13 -8.29 -17.59
CA GLU A 38 4.48 -8.72 -17.91
C GLU A 38 5.49 -8.32 -16.83
N ASN A 39 5.30 -7.15 -16.21
CA ASN A 39 6.24 -6.60 -15.24
C ASN A 39 5.60 -6.61 -13.84
N THR A 40 6.23 -7.33 -12.92
CA THR A 40 5.74 -7.46 -11.55
C THR A 40 6.33 -6.45 -10.57
N ALA A 41 7.15 -5.50 -11.06
CA ALA A 41 7.79 -4.50 -10.19
C ALA A 41 6.74 -3.67 -9.45
N ARG A 42 5.66 -3.27 -10.14
CA ARG A 42 4.60 -2.48 -9.51
C ARG A 42 3.89 -3.26 -8.40
N MET A 43 3.73 -4.57 -8.58
CA MET A 43 3.15 -5.41 -7.52
C MET A 43 3.97 -5.36 -6.24
N ARG A 44 5.29 -5.42 -6.38
CA ARG A 44 6.21 -5.34 -5.23
C ARG A 44 6.14 -3.98 -4.56
N GLU A 45 6.08 -2.89 -5.35
CA GLU A 45 5.95 -1.54 -4.81
C GLU A 45 4.66 -1.36 -4.02
N VAL A 46 3.54 -1.77 -4.59
CA VAL A 46 2.23 -1.67 -3.94
C VAL A 46 2.22 -2.46 -2.64
N ARG A 47 2.73 -3.67 -2.67
CA ARG A 47 2.80 -4.54 -1.49
C ARG A 47 3.65 -3.91 -0.39
N ARG A 48 4.79 -3.31 -0.77
CA ARG A 48 5.67 -2.63 0.18
C ARG A 48 4.99 -1.40 0.78
N ASP A 49 4.32 -0.62 -0.04
CA ASP A 49 3.62 0.58 0.42
C ASP A 49 2.49 0.24 1.38
N ILE A 50 1.73 -0.81 1.09
CA ILE A 50 0.69 -1.30 1.99
C ILE A 50 1.30 -1.67 3.35
N ALA A 51 2.41 -2.41 3.34
CA ALA A 51 3.08 -2.82 4.57
C ALA A 51 3.57 -1.61 5.37
N ARG A 52 4.13 -0.60 4.71
CA ARG A 52 4.60 0.62 5.37
C ARG A 52 3.46 1.40 6.01
N ILE A 53 2.34 1.56 5.30
CA ILE A 53 1.19 2.27 5.82
C ILE A 53 0.60 1.54 7.03
N LYS A 54 0.45 0.22 6.93
CA LYS A 54 -0.05 -0.59 8.04
C LYS A 54 0.84 -0.48 9.26
N THR A 55 2.15 -0.54 9.07
CA THR A 55 3.13 -0.42 10.15
C THR A 55 3.01 0.95 10.83
N THR A 56 2.89 2.02 10.04
CA THR A 56 2.76 3.37 10.56
C THR A 56 1.48 3.54 11.36
N LEU A 57 0.35 3.06 10.84
CA LEU A 57 -0.92 3.14 11.53
C LEU A 57 -0.92 2.34 12.83
N HIS A 58 -0.33 1.15 12.79
CA HIS A 58 -0.20 0.32 13.99
C HIS A 58 0.63 1.02 15.07
N GLY A 59 1.77 1.62 14.66
CA GLY A 59 2.62 2.35 15.58
C GLY A 59 1.91 3.52 16.24
N ARG A 60 1.07 4.25 15.48
CA ARG A 60 0.30 5.36 16.02
C ARG A 60 -0.73 4.91 17.05
N GLN A 61 -1.32 3.74 16.84
CA GLN A 61 -2.29 3.19 17.76
C GLN A 61 -1.65 2.71 19.06
N THR A 62 -0.41 2.21 19.00
CA THR A 62 0.25 1.65 20.17
C THR A 62 0.99 2.67 21.02
N VAL A 63 1.20 3.88 20.52
CA VAL A 63 1.96 4.92 21.21
C VAL A 63 1.09 5.74 22.16
N SER A 64 -0.20 5.62 22.07
CA SER A 64 -1.15 6.36 22.91
C SER A 64 -1.06 6.01 24.38
#